data_30da638e295b210ff30a083cbf0e2321
#
_entry.id   30da638e295b210ff30a083cbf0e2321
#
_cell.length_a   1.000
_cell.length_b   1.000
_cell.length_c   1.000
_cell.angle_alpha   90.00
_cell.angle_beta   90.00
_cell.angle_gamma   90.00
#
_symmetry.space_group_name_H-M   'P 1'
#
loop_
_entity.id
_entity.type
_entity.pdbx_description
1 polymer ?
#
loop_
_entity_poly.entity_id
_entity_poly.type
_entity_poly.pdbx_seq_one_letter_code
_entity_poly.pdbx_strand_id
1 'polypeptide(L)'
;MDVDNDSIKKAYDIAKKLNVHYEFEYLEDYNRHPNSVDVILEGKTVKKMEISGISVGAGEVAITKINGYKFNINGDYDTLVLIYKDKPGMVYRVTALLQGQNLNIASMHCDRNAKGQEASMGICLDGHITDHIMQELAKIEGVYLIRNIEMLKK
;
A
#
# COMPACT_ATOMS: atom_id res chain seq x y z
N MET A 1 0.70 15.31 0.32
CA MET A 1 0.15 16.24 1.34
C MET A 1 0.31 15.53 2.65
N ASP A 2 1.06 16.11 3.59
CA ASP A 2 1.32 15.49 4.88
C ASP A 2 0.03 15.51 5.74
N VAL A 3 -0.05 14.62 6.73
CA VAL A 3 -1.28 14.39 7.52
C VAL A 3 -1.71 15.59 8.34
N ASP A 4 -0.79 16.50 8.68
CA ASP A 4 -0.99 17.73 9.44
C ASP A 4 -1.06 18.99 8.57
N ASN A 5 -1.17 18.84 7.26
CA ASN A 5 -1.18 19.97 6.33
C ASN A 5 -2.48 20.76 6.43
N ASP A 6 -2.37 22.04 6.75
CA ASP A 6 -3.52 22.98 6.85
C ASP A 6 -4.38 23.04 5.58
N SER A 7 -3.83 22.67 4.42
CA SER A 7 -4.55 22.61 3.16
C SER A 7 -5.63 21.53 3.11
N ILE A 8 -5.65 20.60 4.08
CA ILE A 8 -6.73 19.61 4.23
C ILE A 8 -8.09 20.31 4.33
N LYS A 9 -8.17 21.44 5.01
CA LYS A 9 -9.40 22.26 5.10
C LYS A 9 -9.92 22.76 3.74
N LYS A 10 -9.05 22.78 2.72
CA LYS A 10 -9.35 23.18 1.34
C LYS A 10 -9.32 22.00 0.36
N ALA A 11 -9.40 20.77 0.87
CA ALA A 11 -9.24 19.56 0.03
C ALA A 11 -10.24 19.50 -1.12
N TYR A 12 -11.49 19.91 -0.89
CA TYR A 12 -12.52 19.95 -1.94
C TYR A 12 -12.21 20.96 -3.05
N ASP A 13 -11.71 22.14 -2.69
CA ASP A 13 -11.31 23.14 -3.69
C ASP A 13 -10.10 22.69 -4.47
N ILE A 14 -9.17 22.00 -3.82
CA ILE A 14 -7.98 21.42 -4.47
C ILE A 14 -8.41 20.30 -5.42
N ALA A 15 -9.28 19.39 -5.00
CA ALA A 15 -9.82 18.33 -5.83
C ALA A 15 -10.48 18.89 -7.09
N LYS A 16 -11.31 19.93 -6.94
CA LYS A 16 -11.95 20.61 -8.07
C LYS A 16 -10.93 21.23 -9.04
N LYS A 17 -9.90 21.91 -8.53
CA LYS A 17 -8.82 22.50 -9.37
C LYS A 17 -8.01 21.45 -10.11
N LEU A 18 -7.80 20.29 -9.51
CA LEU A 18 -7.06 19.16 -10.10
C LEU A 18 -7.95 18.23 -10.93
N ASN A 19 -9.24 18.56 -11.08
CA ASN A 19 -10.23 17.74 -11.77
C ASN A 19 -10.31 16.32 -11.22
N VAL A 20 -10.25 16.20 -9.88
CA VAL A 20 -10.45 14.95 -9.14
C VAL A 20 -11.92 14.85 -8.79
N HIS A 21 -12.60 13.83 -9.28
CA HIS A 21 -13.96 13.49 -8.90
C HIS A 21 -13.94 12.58 -7.67
N TYR A 22 -14.86 12.78 -6.76
CA TYR A 22 -14.99 11.96 -5.56
C TYR A 22 -16.45 11.83 -5.17
N GLU A 23 -16.79 10.69 -4.57
CA GLU A 23 -18.10 10.37 -4.01
C GLU A 23 -17.90 9.74 -2.65
N PHE A 24 -18.86 9.91 -1.75
CA PHE A 24 -18.88 9.26 -0.44
C PHE A 24 -20.12 8.39 -0.34
N GLU A 25 -19.90 7.14 0.09
CA GLU A 25 -20.95 6.19 0.38
C GLU A 25 -20.82 5.72 1.83
N TYR A 26 -21.93 5.74 2.58
CA TYR A 26 -21.96 5.20 3.92
C TYR A 26 -22.39 3.74 3.87
N LEU A 27 -21.55 2.86 4.40
CA LEU A 27 -21.81 1.43 4.44
C LEU A 27 -22.31 1.02 5.83
N GLU A 28 -23.48 0.40 5.88
CA GLU A 28 -24.02 -0.20 7.10
C GLU A 28 -23.55 -1.68 7.19
N ASP A 29 -22.33 -1.90 7.65
CA ASP A 29 -21.77 -3.24 7.86
C ASP A 29 -21.28 -3.40 9.30
N TYR A 30 -22.12 -3.98 10.14
CA TYR A 30 -21.88 -4.19 11.56
C TYR A 30 -20.79 -5.24 11.87
N ASN A 31 -20.32 -5.99 10.87
CA ASN A 31 -19.24 -6.97 11.02
C ASN A 31 -17.84 -6.35 10.83
N ARG A 32 -17.79 -5.07 10.49
CA ARG A 32 -16.53 -4.35 10.26
C ARG A 32 -16.12 -3.53 11.47
N HIS A 33 -14.84 -3.13 11.50
CA HIS A 33 -14.39 -2.14 12.48
C HIS A 33 -15.19 -0.84 12.32
N PRO A 34 -15.75 -0.25 13.39
CA PRO A 34 -16.65 0.91 13.28
C PRO A 34 -16.00 2.13 12.62
N ASN A 35 -14.68 2.28 12.75
CA ASN A 35 -13.90 3.35 12.15
C ASN A 35 -13.13 2.84 10.92
N SER A 36 -13.80 2.16 9.99
CA SER A 36 -13.19 1.67 8.75
C SER A 36 -13.57 2.54 7.56
N VAL A 37 -12.67 2.57 6.58
CA VAL A 37 -12.87 3.24 5.30
C VAL A 37 -12.37 2.34 4.18
N ASP A 38 -13.12 2.28 3.08
CA ASP A 38 -12.64 1.76 1.81
C ASP A 38 -12.45 2.94 0.85
N VAL A 39 -11.28 3.02 0.27
CA VAL A 39 -10.92 4.03 -0.73
C VAL A 39 -10.75 3.33 -2.06
N ILE A 40 -11.57 3.71 -3.04
CA ILE A 40 -11.47 3.22 -4.41
C ILE A 40 -10.85 4.34 -5.25
N LEU A 41 -9.69 4.07 -5.82
CA LEU A 41 -8.95 4.99 -6.68
C LEU A 41 -9.03 4.51 -8.13
N GLU A 42 -9.46 5.40 -9.01
CA GLU A 42 -9.46 5.16 -10.45
C GLU A 42 -8.73 6.29 -11.16
N GLY A 43 -7.92 5.96 -12.14
CA GLY A 43 -7.13 6.94 -12.86
C GLY A 43 -6.63 6.45 -14.22
N LYS A 44 -5.96 7.34 -14.95
CA LYS A 44 -5.46 7.04 -16.30
C LYS A 44 -4.40 5.94 -16.32
N THR A 45 -3.55 5.89 -15.31
CA THR A 45 -2.43 4.93 -15.19
C THR A 45 -2.77 3.73 -14.32
N VAL A 46 -3.67 3.91 -13.36
CA VAL A 46 -4.16 2.86 -12.46
C VAL A 46 -5.65 2.67 -12.78
N LYS A 47 -6.01 1.54 -13.39
CA LYS A 47 -7.40 1.29 -13.76
C LYS A 47 -8.32 1.29 -12.54
N LYS A 48 -7.93 0.59 -11.49
CA LYS A 48 -8.63 0.55 -10.21
C LYS A 48 -7.68 0.08 -9.12
N MET A 49 -7.74 0.70 -7.95
CA MET A 49 -7.07 0.25 -6.74
C MET A 49 -8.04 0.39 -5.57
N GLU A 50 -8.19 -0.67 -4.80
CA GLU A 50 -9.03 -0.70 -3.60
C GLU A 50 -8.15 -0.78 -2.36
N ILE A 51 -8.35 0.14 -1.42
CA ILE A 51 -7.58 0.21 -0.18
C ILE A 51 -8.58 0.23 0.98
N SER A 52 -8.45 -0.71 1.91
CA SER A 52 -9.21 -0.70 3.16
C SER A 52 -8.30 -0.27 4.31
N GLY A 53 -8.79 0.65 5.13
CA GLY A 53 -8.10 1.13 6.31
C GLY A 53 -9.02 1.22 7.52
N ILE A 54 -8.39 1.31 8.68
CA ILE A 54 -9.07 1.55 9.96
C ILE A 54 -8.36 2.66 10.72
N SER A 55 -9.12 3.42 11.51
CA SER A 55 -8.55 4.25 12.57
C SER A 55 -8.56 3.44 13.87
N VAL A 56 -7.40 3.30 14.49
CA VAL A 56 -7.24 2.54 15.75
C VAL A 56 -7.28 3.45 16.99
N GLY A 57 -7.49 4.75 16.79
CA GLY A 57 -7.55 5.77 17.85
C GLY A 57 -6.24 6.53 18.00
N ALA A 58 -6.27 7.61 18.81
CA ALA A 58 -5.11 8.49 19.08
C ALA A 58 -4.40 9.05 17.82
N GLY A 59 -5.11 9.20 16.70
CA GLY A 59 -4.54 9.66 15.44
C GLY A 59 -3.85 8.57 14.62
N GLU A 60 -3.81 7.34 15.11
CA GLU A 60 -3.21 6.21 14.39
C GLU A 60 -4.19 5.56 13.41
N VAL A 61 -3.64 5.11 12.30
CA VAL A 61 -4.36 4.43 11.22
C VAL A 61 -3.61 3.18 10.79
N ALA A 62 -4.33 2.24 10.21
CA ALA A 62 -3.71 1.08 9.58
C ALA A 62 -4.41 0.76 8.26
N ILE A 63 -3.63 0.52 7.21
CA ILE A 63 -4.11 -0.10 5.97
C ILE A 63 -4.20 -1.60 6.22
N THR A 64 -5.41 -2.14 6.08
CA THR A 64 -5.70 -3.55 6.37
C THR A 64 -5.82 -4.41 5.12
N LYS A 65 -6.16 -3.79 3.96
CA LYS A 65 -6.22 -4.49 2.68
C LYS A 65 -5.80 -3.57 1.53
N ILE A 66 -5.22 -4.16 0.50
CA ILE A 66 -4.98 -3.54 -0.81
C ILE A 66 -5.40 -4.55 -1.87
N ASN A 67 -6.35 -4.20 -2.76
CA ASN A 67 -6.90 -5.08 -3.79
C ASN A 67 -7.34 -6.45 -3.25
N GLY A 68 -7.96 -6.47 -2.07
CA GLY A 68 -8.44 -7.70 -1.41
C GLY A 68 -7.40 -8.48 -0.62
N TYR A 69 -6.10 -8.21 -0.79
CA TYR A 69 -5.02 -8.86 -0.02
C TYR A 69 -4.85 -8.19 1.33
N LYS A 70 -4.59 -9.01 2.36
CA LYS A 70 -4.41 -8.54 3.74
C LYS A 70 -3.04 -7.92 3.93
N PHE A 71 -3.02 -6.79 4.61
CA PHE A 71 -1.82 -6.08 5.06
C PHE A 71 -2.02 -5.57 6.49
N ASN A 72 -0.97 -5.08 7.09
CA ASN A 72 -1.01 -4.31 8.33
C ASN A 72 0.05 -3.21 8.24
N ILE A 73 -0.31 -2.09 7.63
CA ILE A 73 0.61 -0.97 7.36
C ILE A 73 0.14 0.22 8.19
N ASN A 74 0.91 0.58 9.20
CA ASN A 74 0.60 1.67 10.14
C ASN A 74 1.34 2.98 9.83
N GLY A 75 2.19 2.99 8.80
CA GLY A 75 2.95 4.16 8.40
C GLY A 75 4.21 4.46 9.23
N ASP A 76 4.64 3.56 10.10
CA ASP A 76 5.87 3.72 10.89
C ASP A 76 7.14 3.47 10.06
N TYR A 77 7.02 2.80 8.92
CA TYR A 77 8.11 2.44 8.02
C TYR A 77 7.75 2.71 6.57
N ASP A 78 8.76 2.93 5.76
CA ASP A 78 8.61 2.77 4.32
C ASP A 78 8.22 1.32 4.03
N THR A 79 7.11 1.14 3.33
CA THR A 79 6.55 -0.20 3.12
C THR A 79 6.45 -0.51 1.64
N LEU A 80 7.22 -1.51 1.21
CA LEU A 80 7.12 -2.09 -0.12
C LEU A 80 5.96 -3.08 -0.17
N VAL A 81 5.02 -2.85 -1.07
CA VAL A 81 3.86 -3.71 -1.32
C VAL A 81 3.99 -4.36 -2.69
N LEU A 82 3.87 -5.68 -2.75
CA LEU A 82 3.83 -6.44 -4.00
C LEU A 82 2.61 -7.36 -4.04
N ILE A 83 2.03 -7.51 -5.24
CA ILE A 83 1.13 -8.60 -5.59
C ILE A 83 1.76 -9.33 -6.77
N TYR A 84 1.87 -10.65 -6.67
CA TYR A 84 2.65 -11.44 -7.61
C TYR A 84 2.09 -12.85 -7.78
N LYS A 85 2.50 -13.54 -8.84
CA LYS A 85 2.19 -14.96 -9.04
C LYS A 85 2.95 -15.82 -8.01
N ASP A 86 2.23 -16.65 -7.26
CA ASP A 86 2.80 -17.57 -6.25
C ASP A 86 3.70 -18.60 -6.91
N LYS A 87 5.00 -18.31 -6.96
CA LYS A 87 6.06 -19.15 -7.52
C LYS A 87 7.21 -19.30 -6.52
N PRO A 88 7.91 -20.43 -6.49
CA PRO A 88 9.15 -20.58 -5.72
C PRO A 88 10.18 -19.50 -6.10
N GLY A 89 10.89 -18.98 -5.08
CA GLY A 89 11.97 -18.02 -5.25
C GLY A 89 11.55 -16.55 -5.32
N MET A 90 10.26 -16.21 -5.24
CA MET A 90 9.83 -14.80 -5.28
C MET A 90 10.38 -13.99 -4.11
N VAL A 91 10.30 -14.52 -2.89
CA VAL A 91 10.88 -13.88 -1.69
C VAL A 91 12.37 -13.62 -1.90
N TYR A 92 13.12 -14.64 -2.33
CA TYR A 92 14.56 -14.50 -2.60
C TYR A 92 14.87 -13.39 -3.61
N ARG A 93 14.17 -13.35 -4.74
CA ARG A 93 14.41 -12.34 -5.80
C ARG A 93 14.19 -10.92 -5.29
N VAL A 94 13.12 -10.72 -4.52
CA VAL A 94 12.80 -9.42 -3.94
C VAL A 94 13.84 -9.03 -2.90
N THR A 95 14.12 -9.91 -1.93
CA THR A 95 15.05 -9.59 -0.84
C THR A 95 16.50 -9.44 -1.31
N ALA A 96 16.92 -10.15 -2.37
CA ALA A 96 18.24 -9.98 -2.96
C ALA A 96 18.45 -8.57 -3.56
N LEU A 97 17.42 -7.99 -4.19
CA LEU A 97 17.48 -6.63 -4.70
C LEU A 97 17.56 -5.61 -3.56
N LEU A 98 16.79 -5.80 -2.48
CA LEU A 98 16.83 -4.94 -1.30
C LEU A 98 18.19 -4.99 -0.60
N GLN A 99 18.75 -6.17 -0.43
CA GLN A 99 20.09 -6.39 0.14
C GLN A 99 21.17 -5.68 -0.68
N GLY A 100 21.07 -5.73 -2.02
CA GLY A 100 22.01 -5.04 -2.93
C GLY A 100 22.02 -3.51 -2.75
N GLN A 101 20.99 -2.92 -2.12
CA GLN A 101 20.91 -1.50 -1.76
C GLN A 101 21.17 -1.23 -0.28
N ASN A 102 21.63 -2.23 0.45
CA ASN A 102 21.86 -2.14 1.90
C ASN A 102 20.61 -1.70 2.70
N LEU A 103 19.42 -2.06 2.20
CA LEU A 103 18.16 -1.81 2.89
C LEU A 103 17.88 -2.94 3.87
N ASN A 104 17.75 -2.59 5.14
CA ASN A 104 17.37 -3.52 6.18
C ASN A 104 15.86 -3.71 6.21
N ILE A 105 15.42 -4.96 6.46
CA ILE A 105 14.02 -5.34 6.56
C ILE A 105 13.65 -5.36 8.05
N ALA A 106 12.79 -4.42 8.47
CA ALA A 106 12.27 -4.36 9.83
C ALA A 106 11.21 -5.46 10.07
N SER A 107 10.33 -5.68 9.09
CA SER A 107 9.37 -6.78 9.13
C SER A 107 8.93 -7.17 7.71
N MET A 108 8.48 -8.40 7.56
CA MET A 108 7.94 -8.89 6.28
C MET A 108 6.74 -9.80 6.53
N HIS A 109 5.70 -9.61 5.75
CA HIS A 109 4.52 -10.45 5.74
C HIS A 109 4.24 -10.92 4.32
N CYS A 110 4.01 -12.21 4.15
CA CYS A 110 3.57 -12.81 2.88
C CYS A 110 2.26 -13.55 3.11
N ASP A 111 1.31 -13.34 2.23
CA ASP A 111 0.04 -14.06 2.24
C ASP A 111 -0.30 -14.54 0.82
N ARG A 112 -1.16 -15.53 0.71
CA ARG A 112 -1.63 -16.05 -0.56
C ARG A 112 -3.09 -16.47 -0.50
N ASN A 113 -3.83 -16.21 -1.57
CA ASN A 113 -5.22 -16.63 -1.67
C ASN A 113 -5.35 -18.15 -1.84
N ALA A 114 -4.52 -18.72 -2.74
CA ALA A 114 -4.44 -20.15 -2.97
C ALA A 114 -3.08 -20.53 -3.56
N LYS A 115 -2.66 -21.78 -3.34
CA LYS A 115 -1.39 -22.32 -3.85
C LYS A 115 -1.29 -22.15 -5.37
N GLY A 116 -0.19 -21.53 -5.84
CA GLY A 116 0.13 -21.36 -7.27
C GLY A 116 -0.69 -20.29 -7.98
N GLN A 117 -1.55 -19.54 -7.28
CA GLN A 117 -2.32 -18.44 -7.84
C GLN A 117 -1.59 -17.11 -7.59
N GLU A 118 -2.19 -16.23 -6.82
CA GLU A 118 -1.62 -14.93 -6.48
C GLU A 118 -1.25 -14.88 -5.00
N ALA A 119 -0.18 -14.18 -4.72
CA ALA A 119 0.31 -13.89 -3.38
C ALA A 119 0.60 -12.40 -3.23
N SER A 120 0.62 -11.96 -1.99
CA SER A 120 1.02 -10.62 -1.60
C SER A 120 2.24 -10.65 -0.70
N MET A 121 3.00 -9.56 -0.72
CA MET A 121 4.16 -9.35 0.15
C MET A 121 4.16 -7.89 0.59
N GLY A 122 4.20 -7.66 1.89
CA GLY A 122 4.44 -6.37 2.52
C GLY A 122 5.77 -6.42 3.25
N ILE A 123 6.67 -5.48 2.96
CA ILE A 123 8.01 -5.41 3.56
C ILE A 123 8.21 -4.01 4.13
N CYS A 124 8.35 -3.92 5.45
CA CYS A 124 8.73 -2.69 6.14
C CYS A 124 10.24 -2.53 6.12
N LEU A 125 10.73 -1.36 5.74
CA LEU A 125 12.14 -1.08 5.48
C LEU A 125 12.65 0.08 6.34
N ASP A 126 13.90 -0.02 6.80
CA ASP A 126 14.58 1.03 7.56
C ASP A 126 15.17 2.14 6.65
N GLY A 127 14.61 2.33 5.46
CA GLY A 127 15.08 3.36 4.53
C GLY A 127 14.24 3.43 3.27
N HIS A 128 14.48 4.48 2.48
CA HIS A 128 13.73 4.74 1.26
C HIS A 128 14.15 3.84 0.10
N ILE A 129 13.16 3.37 -0.63
CA ILE A 129 13.36 2.61 -1.86
C ILE A 129 13.55 3.60 -3.01
N THR A 130 14.65 3.44 -3.75
CA THR A 130 14.91 4.26 -4.92
C THR A 130 14.04 3.86 -6.12
N ASP A 131 13.77 4.81 -7.04
CA ASP A 131 13.07 4.52 -8.29
C ASP A 131 13.74 3.43 -9.10
N HIS A 132 15.07 3.36 -9.06
CA HIS A 132 15.82 2.30 -9.72
C HIS A 132 15.43 0.91 -9.20
N ILE A 133 15.36 0.72 -7.89
CA ILE A 133 14.95 -0.55 -7.28
C ILE A 133 13.48 -0.86 -7.60
N MET A 134 12.61 0.13 -7.57
CA MET A 134 11.20 -0.07 -7.99
C MET A 134 11.11 -0.58 -9.43
N GLN A 135 11.93 -0.04 -10.34
CA GLN A 135 12.01 -0.50 -11.72
C GLN A 135 12.55 -1.92 -11.84
N GLU A 136 13.61 -2.27 -11.10
CA GLU A 136 14.16 -3.64 -11.11
C GLU A 136 13.17 -4.67 -10.53
N LEU A 137 12.50 -4.33 -9.44
CA LEU A 137 11.45 -5.17 -8.87
C LEU A 137 10.28 -5.38 -9.84
N ALA A 138 9.90 -4.34 -10.58
CA ALA A 138 8.83 -4.42 -11.59
C ALA A 138 9.18 -5.33 -12.78
N LYS A 139 10.47 -5.58 -13.04
CA LYS A 139 10.93 -6.51 -14.10
C LYS A 139 10.88 -7.97 -13.67
N ILE A 140 10.68 -8.26 -12.37
CA ILE A 140 10.59 -9.64 -11.90
C ILE A 140 9.35 -10.29 -12.53
N GLU A 141 9.57 -11.37 -13.28
CA GLU A 141 8.49 -12.09 -13.94
C GLU A 141 7.45 -12.59 -12.93
N GLY A 142 6.21 -12.19 -13.14
CA GLY A 142 5.08 -12.56 -12.28
C GLY A 142 4.73 -11.53 -11.24
N VAL A 143 5.40 -10.38 -11.18
CA VAL A 143 4.95 -9.22 -10.39
C VAL A 143 3.83 -8.51 -11.16
N TYR A 144 2.68 -8.32 -10.51
CA TYR A 144 1.50 -7.68 -11.09
C TYR A 144 1.32 -6.25 -10.58
N LEU A 145 1.62 -6.04 -9.31
CA LEU A 145 1.54 -4.73 -8.68
C LEU A 145 2.75 -4.54 -7.77
N ILE A 146 3.30 -3.35 -7.81
CA ILE A 146 4.32 -2.89 -6.88
C ILE A 146 4.02 -1.46 -6.46
N ARG A 147 4.11 -1.18 -5.18
CA ARG A 147 3.96 0.17 -4.61
C ARG A 147 4.94 0.36 -3.47
N ASN A 148 5.49 1.56 -3.39
CA ASN A 148 6.13 2.06 -2.17
C ASN A 148 5.13 2.96 -1.44
N ILE A 149 4.90 2.68 -0.16
CA ILE A 149 4.13 3.51 0.75
C ILE A 149 5.13 4.15 1.69
N GLU A 150 5.34 5.44 1.55
CA GLU A 150 6.27 6.18 2.38
C GLU A 150 5.76 6.24 3.83
N MET A 151 6.70 6.21 4.77
CA MET A 151 6.37 6.37 6.18
C MET A 151 5.72 7.73 6.44
N LEU A 152 4.82 7.79 7.40
CA LEU A 152 4.20 9.04 7.83
C LEU A 152 5.23 9.87 8.61
N LYS A 153 5.36 11.14 8.24
CA LYS A 153 6.13 12.09 9.04
C LYS A 153 5.31 12.40 10.30
N LYS A 154 5.85 12.00 11.43
CA LYS A 154 5.30 12.31 12.75
C LYS A 154 5.90 13.59 13.29
#